data_3b2f13fba56ae94e6d5c7e45cebe943c
#
_entry.id   3b2f13fba56ae94e6d5c7e45cebe943c
#
_cell.length_a   1.000
_cell.length_b   1.000
_cell.length_c   1.000
_cell.angle_alpha   90.00
_cell.angle_beta   90.00
_cell.angle_gamma   90.00
#
_symmetry.space_group_name_H-M   'P 1'
#
loop_
_entity.id
_entity.type
_entity.pdbx_description
1 polymer ?
#
loop_
_entity_poly.entity_id
_entity_poly.type
_entity_poly.pdbx_seq_one_letter_code
_entity_poly.pdbx_strand_id
1 'polypeptide(L)' 'MIKNKTEFEYFIKGKLAESGLNLSKLAVMLETSPQNIAQRLKRCGFDYVEICRIADLLNYDIVWVKRQ' A
#
# COMPACT_ATOMS: atom_id res chain seq x y z
N MET A 1 -5.36 8.39 -11.45
CA MET A 1 -3.95 8.16 -11.07
C MET A 1 -3.63 8.89 -9.77
N ILE A 2 -2.81 8.27 -8.92
CA ILE A 2 -2.39 8.86 -7.65
C ILE A 2 -1.47 10.05 -7.93
N LYS A 3 -1.81 11.22 -7.36
CA LYS A 3 -1.09 12.48 -7.64
C LYS A 3 -0.34 13.05 -6.46
N ASN A 4 -0.64 12.58 -5.25
CA ASN A 4 0.01 13.09 -4.05
C ASN A 4 0.01 12.05 -2.95
N LYS A 5 0.69 12.38 -1.83
CA LYS A 5 0.88 11.44 -0.71
C LYS A 5 -0.44 11.09 -0.03
N THR A 6 -1.35 12.04 0.08
CA THR A 6 -2.65 11.81 0.72
C THR A 6 -3.48 10.81 -0.09
N GLU A 7 -3.51 10.98 -1.41
CA GLU A 7 -4.20 10.02 -2.28
C GLU A 7 -3.59 8.63 -2.19
N PHE A 8 -2.26 8.55 -2.10
CA PHE A 8 -1.57 7.28 -1.93
C PHE A 8 -1.99 6.59 -0.63
N GLU A 9 -2.00 7.33 0.48
CA GLU A 9 -2.40 6.79 1.78
C GLU A 9 -3.82 6.22 1.72
N TYR A 10 -4.76 6.98 1.18
CA TYR A 10 -6.14 6.54 1.08
C TYR A 10 -6.31 5.36 0.13
N PHE A 11 -5.54 5.35 -0.96
CA PHE A 11 -5.58 4.25 -1.90
C PHE A 11 -5.19 2.93 -1.24
N ILE A 12 -4.07 2.93 -0.51
CA ILE A 12 -3.60 1.72 0.17
C ILE A 12 -4.59 1.29 1.27
N LYS A 13 -5.08 2.23 2.06
CA LYS A 13 -6.08 1.93 3.10
C LYS A 13 -7.35 1.34 2.51
N GLY A 14 -7.79 1.86 1.36
CA GLY A 14 -8.94 1.31 0.65
C GLY A 14 -8.72 -0.12 0.19
N LYS A 15 -7.52 -0.40 -0.34
CA LYS A 15 -7.18 -1.76 -0.77
C LYS A 15 -7.12 -2.73 0.40
N LEU A 16 -6.60 -2.29 1.54
CA LEU A 16 -6.61 -3.10 2.76
C LEU A 16 -8.04 -3.44 3.17
N ALA A 17 -8.91 -2.43 3.20
CA ALA A 17 -10.31 -2.63 3.57
C ALA A 17 -11.01 -3.60 2.62
N GLU A 18 -10.80 -3.46 1.31
CA GLU A 18 -11.36 -4.37 0.30
C GLU A 18 -10.89 -5.81 0.51
N SER A 19 -9.67 -5.98 1.01
CA SER A 19 -9.09 -7.29 1.27
C SER A 19 -9.45 -7.86 2.65
N GLY A 20 -10.25 -7.15 3.43
CA GLY A 20 -10.61 -7.57 4.78
C GLY A 20 -9.47 -7.46 5.78
N LEU A 21 -8.48 -6.62 5.50
CA LEU A 21 -7.30 -6.45 6.34
C LEU A 21 -7.28 -5.05 6.96
N ASN A 22 -6.31 -4.83 7.85
CA ASN A 22 -6.07 -3.54 8.47
C ASN A 22 -4.56 -3.31 8.60
N LEU A 23 -4.18 -2.14 9.12
CA LEU A 23 -2.76 -1.79 9.25
C LEU A 23 -2.01 -2.75 10.17
N SER A 24 -2.65 -3.24 11.22
CA SER A 24 -2.01 -4.18 12.14
C SER A 24 -1.64 -5.47 11.44
N LYS A 25 -2.53 -6.02 10.64
CA LYS A 25 -2.26 -7.26 9.89
C LYS A 25 -1.21 -7.03 8.81
N LEU A 26 -1.27 -5.90 8.12
CA LEU A 26 -0.24 -5.57 7.11
C LEU A 26 1.13 -5.46 7.77
N ALA A 27 1.19 -4.83 8.94
CA ALA A 27 2.46 -4.70 9.68
C ALA A 27 3.05 -6.06 10.03
N VAL A 28 2.23 -7.00 10.47
CA VAL A 28 2.69 -8.37 10.76
C VAL A 28 3.26 -9.01 9.48
N MET A 29 2.55 -8.87 8.36
CA MET A 29 2.98 -9.45 7.09
C MET A 29 4.29 -8.85 6.58
N LEU A 30 4.54 -7.57 6.89
CA LEU A 30 5.78 -6.88 6.51
C LEU A 30 6.83 -6.87 7.62
N GLU A 31 6.57 -7.57 8.71
CA GLU A 31 7.50 -7.72 9.84
C GLU A 31 7.88 -6.38 10.46
N THR A 32 6.89 -5.52 10.68
CA THR A 32 7.10 -4.19 11.26
C THR A 32 5.92 -3.84 12.18
N SER A 33 5.87 -2.60 12.67
CA SER A 33 4.79 -2.15 13.55
C SER A 33 3.71 -1.39 12.80
N PRO A 34 2.44 -1.39 13.29
CA PRO A 34 1.38 -0.59 12.67
C PRO A 34 1.73 0.90 12.63
N GLN A 35 2.39 1.41 13.66
CA GLN A 35 2.81 2.81 13.71
C GLN A 35 3.80 3.13 12.61
N ASN A 36 4.75 2.25 12.36
CA ASN A 36 5.74 2.42 11.31
C ASN A 36 5.07 2.44 9.94
N ILE A 37 4.15 1.50 9.71
CA ILE A 37 3.39 1.46 8.45
C ILE A 37 2.57 2.74 8.27
N ALA A 38 1.88 3.20 9.32
CA ALA A 38 1.08 4.40 9.24
C ALA A 38 1.92 5.63 8.86
N GLN A 39 3.10 5.77 9.45
CA GLN A 39 4.02 6.86 9.12
C GLN A 39 4.53 6.75 7.69
N ARG A 40 4.88 5.55 7.26
CA ARG A 40 5.37 5.34 5.90
C ARG A 40 4.28 5.64 4.87
N LEU A 41 3.03 5.30 5.16
CA LEU A 41 1.92 5.64 4.27
C LEU A 41 1.76 7.14 4.11
N LYS A 42 1.86 7.89 5.22
CA LYS A 42 1.75 9.35 5.18
C LYS A 42 2.86 10.00 4.36
N ARG A 43 4.07 9.45 4.43
CA ARG A 43 5.23 9.98 3.72
C ARG A 43 5.35 9.45 2.30
N CYS A 44 4.53 8.47 1.94
CA CYS A 44 4.73 7.69 0.72
C CYS A 44 6.15 7.08 0.72
N GLY A 45 6.56 6.54 1.87
CA GLY A 45 7.91 6.06 2.11
C GLY A 45 8.14 4.60 1.74
N PHE A 46 7.67 4.20 0.56
CA PHE A 46 7.87 2.86 0.03
C PHE A 46 8.52 2.98 -1.34
N ASP A 47 9.47 2.10 -1.63
CA ASP A 47 9.99 2.02 -2.99
C ASP A 47 9.04 1.15 -3.84
N TYR A 48 9.31 1.09 -5.14
CA TYR A 48 8.43 0.39 -6.06
C TYR A 48 8.37 -1.11 -5.76
N VAL A 49 9.49 -1.70 -5.37
CA VAL A 49 9.53 -3.14 -5.04
C VAL A 49 8.66 -3.43 -3.82
N GLU A 50 8.72 -2.57 -2.81
CA GLU A 50 7.88 -2.71 -1.62
C GLU A 50 6.40 -2.56 -1.97
N ILE A 51 6.06 -1.64 -2.85
CA ILE A 51 4.68 -1.47 -3.33
C ILE A 51 4.20 -2.73 -4.03
N CYS A 52 5.03 -3.33 -4.88
CA CYS A 52 4.69 -4.59 -5.53
C CYS A 52 4.49 -5.71 -4.52
N ARG A 53 5.32 -5.75 -3.48
CA ARG A 53 5.17 -6.75 -2.41
C ARG A 53 3.85 -6.58 -1.67
N ILE A 54 3.46 -5.35 -1.37
CA ILE A 54 2.17 -5.07 -0.73
C ILE A 54 1.03 -5.55 -1.64
N ALA A 55 1.11 -5.25 -2.94
CA ALA A 55 0.10 -5.70 -3.89
C ALA A 55 -0.02 -7.22 -3.91
N ASP A 56 1.12 -7.93 -3.93
CA ASP A 56 1.13 -9.39 -3.88
C ASP A 56 0.43 -9.91 -2.63
N LEU A 57 0.74 -9.32 -1.48
CA LEU A 57 0.13 -9.73 -0.21
C LEU A 57 -1.38 -9.51 -0.19
N LEU A 58 -1.85 -8.49 -0.90
CA LEU A 58 -3.27 -8.17 -1.02
C LEU A 58 -3.93 -8.85 -2.22
N ASN A 59 -3.17 -9.63 -2.97
CA ASN A 59 -3.64 -10.37 -4.14
C ASN A 59 -4.06 -9.46 -5.31
N TYR A 60 -3.28 -8.41 -5.54
CA TYR A 60 -3.44 -7.49 -6.68
C TYR A 60 -2.23 -7.53 -7.58
N ASP A 61 -2.45 -7.28 -8.86
CA ASP A 61 -1.38 -7.06 -9.83
C ASP A 61 -1.25 -5.57 -10.11
N ILE A 62 -0.01 -5.12 -10.28
CA ILE A 62 0.27 -3.74 -10.70
C ILE A 62 0.69 -3.80 -12.16
N VAL A 63 -0.07 -3.12 -13.02
CA VAL A 63 0.23 -3.13 -14.45
C VAL A 63 0.33 -1.70 -14.98
N TRP A 64 1.16 -1.52 -15.99
CA TRP A 64 1.30 -0.26 -16.70
C TRP A 64 0.53 -0.35 -18.00
N VAL A 65 -0.36 0.61 -18.21
CA VAL A 65 -1.18 0.67 -19.42
C VAL A 65 -0.79 1.90 -20.21
N LYS A 66 -0.39 1.68 -21.46
CA LYS A 66 0.03 2.78 -22.31
C LYS A 66 -1.18 3.63 -22.71
N ARG A 67 -1.04 4.93 -22.62
CA ARG A 67 -2.08 5.85 -23.08
C ARG A 67 -2.20 5.83 -24.59
N GLN A 68 -3.40 6.01 -25.03
CA GLN A 68 -3.68 6.07 -26.47
C GLN A 68 -3.72 7.49 -26.97
#